data_c7d3ad6942199fa5ea5c81d82f1a926f
#
_entry.id   c7d3ad6942199fa5ea5c81d82f1a926f
#
_cell.length_a   1.000
_cell.length_b   1.000
_cell.length_c   1.000
_cell.angle_alpha   90.00
_cell.angle_beta   90.00
_cell.angle_gamma   90.00
#
_symmetry.space_group_name_H-M   'P 1'
#
loop_
_entity.id
_entity.type
_entity.pdbx_description
1 polymer ?
#
loop_
_entity_poly.entity_id
_entity_poly.type
_entity_poly.pdbx_seq_one_letter_code
_entity_poly.pdbx_strand_id
1 'polypeptide(L)'
;QQLIQAGCKSVHIERFWRNWYSGKPLNRSKVRLPAAAEAILPQMEEYLANQLTAQEKAESETGTRWVLKASDGQLIECVLLPREGVCVSTQVGCAVGCVFCMTGKSGLIRQLTDLEVAGQVQYAMRNAPVKKVVLMGMGEPSHNLRSVFSAVEHIVRYSGIGYKEVVISTVGDKRLFKALMESQIKPALAISLHSAMDEKRRSLLPRAAELTVKEILEFGAKYAEVGKYPIQYQWTLINGVNDGVDEIEALASLWSRQAILNMI
;
A
#
# COMPACT_ATOMS: atom_id res chain seq x y z
N GLN A 1 11.70 -19.12 3.13
CA GLN A 1 12.88 -19.88 3.61
C GLN A 1 12.56 -21.36 3.75
N GLN A 2 11.45 -21.78 4.41
CA GLN A 2 11.07 -23.18 4.60
C GLN A 2 11.01 -23.97 3.29
N LEU A 3 10.42 -23.43 2.23
CA LEU A 3 10.37 -24.09 0.92
C LEU A 3 11.78 -24.31 0.31
N ILE A 4 12.69 -23.34 0.49
CA ILE A 4 14.08 -23.48 0.03
C ILE A 4 14.78 -24.59 0.81
N GLN A 5 14.62 -24.63 2.13
CA GLN A 5 15.16 -25.68 2.99
C GLN A 5 14.59 -27.05 2.66
N ALA A 6 13.33 -27.11 2.22
CA ALA A 6 12.68 -28.33 1.72
C ALA A 6 13.06 -28.71 0.29
N GLY A 7 14.10 -28.09 -0.29
CA GLY A 7 14.64 -28.41 -1.61
C GLY A 7 13.88 -27.81 -2.80
N CYS A 8 13.00 -26.84 -2.58
CA CYS A 8 12.30 -26.13 -3.66
C CYS A 8 13.25 -25.26 -4.48
N LYS A 9 13.18 -25.39 -5.79
CA LYS A 9 13.81 -24.48 -6.74
C LYS A 9 12.95 -23.23 -6.96
N SER A 10 13.49 -22.18 -7.58
CA SER A 10 12.80 -20.94 -7.89
C SER A 10 11.44 -21.13 -8.57
N VAL A 11 11.35 -22.08 -9.51
CA VAL A 11 10.11 -22.41 -10.24
C VAL A 11 9.01 -22.93 -9.31
N HIS A 12 9.36 -23.70 -8.27
CA HIS A 12 8.40 -24.19 -7.27
C HIS A 12 7.87 -23.04 -6.41
N ILE A 13 8.77 -22.15 -5.94
CA ILE A 13 8.45 -21.00 -5.12
C ILE A 13 7.57 -20.01 -5.90
N GLU A 14 7.92 -19.74 -7.15
CA GLU A 14 7.14 -18.86 -8.01
C GLU A 14 5.71 -19.38 -8.21
N ARG A 15 5.56 -20.67 -8.48
CA ARG A 15 4.25 -21.30 -8.64
C ARG A 15 3.44 -21.32 -7.35
N PHE A 16 4.08 -21.62 -6.24
CA PHE A 16 3.44 -21.60 -4.94
C PHE A 16 2.79 -20.23 -4.68
N TRP A 17 3.53 -19.13 -4.82
CA TRP A 17 3.01 -17.80 -4.57
C TRP A 17 1.99 -17.33 -5.60
N ARG A 18 2.16 -17.69 -6.88
CA ARG A 18 1.15 -17.43 -7.92
C ARG A 18 -0.17 -18.17 -7.64
N ASN A 19 -0.09 -19.40 -7.16
CA ASN A 19 -1.26 -20.16 -6.75
C ASN A 19 -1.95 -19.52 -5.54
N TRP A 20 -1.17 -19.05 -4.57
CA TRP A 20 -1.70 -18.36 -3.40
C TRP A 20 -2.54 -17.14 -3.79
N TYR A 21 -2.04 -16.25 -4.63
CA TYR A 21 -2.82 -15.10 -5.13
C TYR A 21 -4.05 -15.51 -5.94
N SER A 22 -3.94 -16.54 -6.79
CA SER A 22 -5.04 -16.96 -7.66
C SER A 22 -6.06 -17.87 -6.99
N GLY A 23 -5.90 -18.18 -5.70
CA GLY A 23 -6.78 -19.07 -4.95
C GLY A 23 -6.75 -20.53 -5.40
N LYS A 24 -5.71 -20.93 -6.17
CA LYS A 24 -5.51 -22.32 -6.59
C LYS A 24 -4.81 -23.10 -5.47
N PRO A 25 -4.98 -24.45 -5.42
CA PRO A 25 -4.22 -25.28 -4.50
C PRO A 25 -2.71 -25.03 -4.63
N LEU A 26 -2.02 -24.86 -3.50
CA LEU A 26 -0.61 -24.44 -3.49
C LEU A 26 0.33 -25.46 -4.15
N ASN A 27 -0.05 -26.75 -4.12
CA ASN A 27 0.65 -27.85 -4.80
C ASN A 27 0.32 -27.98 -6.29
N ARG A 28 -0.63 -27.20 -6.84
CA ARG A 28 -1.01 -27.30 -8.25
C ARG A 28 0.11 -26.85 -9.16
N SER A 29 0.88 -27.81 -9.67
CA SER A 29 2.02 -27.59 -10.55
C SER A 29 2.19 -28.73 -11.54
N LYS A 30 2.68 -28.42 -12.75
CA LYS A 30 3.19 -29.45 -13.69
C LYS A 30 4.56 -29.97 -13.26
N VAL A 31 5.27 -29.22 -12.41
CA VAL A 31 6.56 -29.61 -11.85
C VAL A 31 6.29 -30.15 -10.45
N ARG A 32 6.60 -31.42 -10.21
CA ARG A 32 6.40 -32.07 -8.93
C ARG A 32 7.25 -31.39 -7.85
N LEU A 33 6.63 -31.13 -6.69
CA LEU A 33 7.34 -30.63 -5.52
C LEU A 33 8.26 -31.70 -4.94
N PRO A 34 9.38 -31.32 -4.29
CA PRO A 34 10.13 -32.24 -3.46
C PRO A 34 9.24 -32.81 -2.35
N ALA A 35 9.43 -34.09 -1.99
CA ALA A 35 8.63 -34.75 -0.94
C ALA A 35 8.65 -34.00 0.40
N ALA A 36 9.81 -33.45 0.78
CA ALA A 36 9.93 -32.62 1.98
C ALA A 36 9.09 -31.35 1.90
N ALA A 37 8.93 -30.75 0.71
CA ALA A 37 8.07 -29.59 0.52
C ALA A 37 6.57 -29.96 0.56
N GLU A 38 6.20 -31.11 -0.03
CA GLU A 38 4.82 -31.62 0.05
C GLU A 38 4.41 -31.87 1.51
N ALA A 39 5.32 -32.38 2.34
CA ALA A 39 5.05 -32.66 3.77
C ALA A 39 4.76 -31.40 4.61
N ILE A 40 5.34 -30.25 4.28
CA ILE A 40 5.12 -29.01 5.02
C ILE A 40 3.98 -28.14 4.48
N LEU A 41 3.43 -28.47 3.30
CA LEU A 41 2.36 -27.66 2.68
C LEU A 41 1.13 -27.47 3.58
N PRO A 42 0.56 -28.48 4.25
CA PRO A 42 -0.62 -28.27 5.09
C PRO A 42 -0.38 -27.23 6.19
N GLN A 43 0.78 -27.30 6.84
CA GLN A 43 1.16 -26.32 7.87
C GLN A 43 1.34 -24.90 7.28
N MET A 44 1.91 -24.80 6.07
CA MET A 44 2.05 -23.51 5.37
C MET A 44 0.70 -22.94 4.95
N GLU A 45 -0.21 -23.78 4.47
CA GLU A 45 -1.57 -23.36 4.09
C GLU A 45 -2.32 -22.83 5.31
N GLU A 46 -2.26 -23.53 6.43
CA GLU A 46 -2.84 -23.10 7.70
C GLU A 46 -2.22 -21.77 8.18
N TYR A 47 -0.90 -21.67 8.16
CA TYR A 47 -0.20 -20.43 8.53
C TYR A 47 -0.63 -19.24 7.69
N LEU A 48 -0.71 -19.40 6.36
CA LEU A 48 -1.13 -18.34 5.45
C LEU A 48 -2.62 -18.00 5.59
N ALA A 49 -3.48 -18.98 5.84
CA ALA A 49 -4.91 -18.76 6.07
C ALA A 49 -5.17 -18.00 7.38
N ASN A 50 -4.35 -18.19 8.38
CA ASN A 50 -4.46 -17.55 9.70
C ASN A 50 -3.84 -16.16 9.76
N GLN A 51 -3.15 -15.68 8.71
CA GLN A 51 -2.59 -14.32 8.70
C GLN A 51 -3.68 -13.25 8.79
N LEU A 52 -4.76 -13.42 8.02
CA LEU A 52 -5.89 -12.50 7.96
C LEU A 52 -7.20 -13.28 7.82
N THR A 53 -8.16 -12.98 8.67
CA THR A 53 -9.52 -13.55 8.61
C THR A 53 -10.56 -12.46 8.54
N ALA A 54 -11.57 -12.62 7.69
CA ALA A 54 -12.65 -11.64 7.57
C ALA A 54 -13.53 -11.66 8.83
N GLN A 55 -13.83 -10.48 9.35
CA GLN A 55 -14.73 -10.27 10.47
C GLN A 55 -16.03 -9.59 10.05
N GLU A 56 -15.92 -8.58 9.18
CA GLU A 56 -17.05 -7.77 8.72
C GLU A 56 -16.90 -7.44 7.25
N LYS A 57 -18.01 -7.32 6.57
CA LYS A 57 -18.13 -6.85 5.19
C LYS A 57 -19.23 -5.81 5.11
N ALA A 58 -18.94 -4.64 4.57
CA ALA A 58 -19.90 -3.60 4.25
C ALA A 58 -19.79 -3.25 2.76
N GLU A 59 -20.92 -3.24 2.09
CA GLU A 59 -21.02 -2.91 0.65
C GLU A 59 -21.67 -1.55 0.46
N SER A 60 -21.18 -0.79 -0.50
CA SER A 60 -21.73 0.49 -0.94
C SER A 60 -21.62 0.61 -2.46
N GLU A 61 -22.24 1.62 -3.04
CA GLU A 61 -22.09 1.95 -4.46
C GLU A 61 -20.65 2.28 -4.87
N THR A 62 -19.85 2.75 -3.92
CA THR A 62 -18.45 3.17 -4.12
C THR A 62 -17.41 2.10 -3.81
N GLY A 63 -17.83 0.92 -3.34
CA GLY A 63 -16.92 -0.19 -3.07
C GLY A 63 -17.37 -1.11 -1.94
N THR A 64 -16.51 -2.07 -1.63
CA THR A 64 -16.72 -3.03 -0.54
C THR A 64 -15.61 -2.86 0.49
N ARG A 65 -15.96 -2.54 1.73
CA ARG A 65 -15.05 -2.50 2.87
C ARG A 65 -15.06 -3.85 3.59
N TRP A 66 -13.90 -4.40 3.83
CA TRP A 66 -13.70 -5.54 4.71
C TRP A 66 -12.93 -5.11 5.96
N VAL A 67 -13.40 -5.57 7.11
CA VAL A 67 -12.62 -5.57 8.34
C VAL A 67 -11.95 -6.94 8.44
N LEU A 68 -10.63 -6.95 8.40
CA LEU A 68 -9.81 -8.15 8.50
C LEU A 68 -9.15 -8.20 9.87
N LYS A 69 -9.19 -9.39 10.49
CA LYS A 69 -8.54 -9.66 11.78
C LYS A 69 -7.23 -10.37 11.54
N ALA A 70 -6.17 -9.79 12.03
CA ALA A 70 -4.84 -10.41 12.04
C ALA A 70 -4.72 -11.50 13.11
N SER A 71 -3.67 -12.33 13.04
CA SER A 71 -3.44 -13.46 13.92
C SER A 71 -3.33 -13.09 15.40
N ASP A 72 -2.93 -11.87 15.71
CA ASP A 72 -2.86 -11.31 17.07
C ASP A 72 -4.18 -10.68 17.57
N GLY A 73 -5.23 -10.74 16.75
CA GLY A 73 -6.55 -10.19 17.08
C GLY A 73 -6.77 -8.75 16.67
N GLN A 74 -5.75 -8.04 16.18
CA GLN A 74 -5.89 -6.66 15.72
C GLN A 74 -6.71 -6.59 14.43
N LEU A 75 -7.46 -5.48 14.28
CA LEU A 75 -8.33 -5.26 13.14
C LEU A 75 -7.74 -4.23 12.19
N ILE A 76 -7.85 -4.51 10.91
CA ILE A 76 -7.44 -3.61 9.82
C ILE A 76 -8.53 -3.52 8.77
N GLU A 77 -8.53 -2.45 8.01
CA GLU A 77 -9.46 -2.25 6.89
C GLU A 77 -8.77 -2.53 5.55
N CYS A 78 -9.50 -3.22 4.68
CA CYS A 78 -9.18 -3.44 3.29
C CYS A 78 -10.40 -3.09 2.45
N VAL A 79 -10.24 -2.28 1.40
CA VAL A 79 -11.37 -1.77 0.62
C VAL A 79 -11.21 -2.10 -0.85
N LEU A 80 -12.20 -2.83 -1.40
CA LEU A 80 -12.33 -2.99 -2.84
C LEU A 80 -12.89 -1.69 -3.42
N LEU A 81 -12.13 -1.07 -4.29
CA LEU A 81 -12.47 0.18 -4.95
C LEU A 81 -13.13 -0.09 -6.31
N PRO A 82 -13.86 0.89 -6.87
CA PRO A 82 -14.29 0.83 -8.27
C PRO A 82 -13.12 0.58 -9.23
N ARG A 83 -13.43 0.08 -10.44
CA ARG A 83 -12.45 -0.20 -11.49
C ARG A 83 -11.36 -1.20 -11.08
N GLU A 84 -11.75 -2.25 -10.33
CA GLU A 84 -10.88 -3.36 -9.96
C GLU A 84 -9.65 -2.93 -9.13
N GLY A 85 -9.78 -1.89 -8.30
CA GLY A 85 -8.77 -1.44 -7.36
C GLY A 85 -8.95 -2.08 -5.98
N VAL A 86 -7.87 -2.22 -5.22
CA VAL A 86 -7.91 -2.54 -3.79
C VAL A 86 -7.06 -1.58 -2.98
N CYS A 87 -7.64 -1.03 -1.92
CA CYS A 87 -6.95 -0.20 -0.93
C CYS A 87 -6.56 -1.07 0.27
N VAL A 88 -5.27 -1.07 0.61
CA VAL A 88 -4.71 -1.91 1.66
C VAL A 88 -4.03 -1.10 2.74
N SER A 89 -4.06 -1.61 3.96
CA SER A 89 -3.43 -1.04 5.15
C SER A 89 -1.98 -1.48 5.28
N THR A 90 -1.14 -0.66 5.91
CA THR A 90 0.27 -0.93 6.17
C THR A 90 0.61 -0.96 7.66
N GLN A 91 -0.32 -0.52 8.51
CA GLN A 91 -0.17 -0.48 9.97
C GLN A 91 -1.52 -0.78 10.64
N VAL A 92 -1.48 -1.18 11.90
CA VAL A 92 -2.61 -1.08 12.81
C VAL A 92 -2.53 0.27 13.50
N GLY A 93 -3.48 1.17 13.18
CA GLY A 93 -3.40 2.57 13.57
C GLY A 93 -2.40 3.37 12.71
N CYS A 94 -2.12 4.62 13.10
CA CYS A 94 -1.18 5.50 12.37
C CYS A 94 -0.60 6.57 13.31
N ALA A 95 0.71 6.79 13.25
CA ALA A 95 1.38 7.79 14.07
C ALA A 95 1.27 9.22 13.55
N VAL A 96 0.91 9.44 12.29
CA VAL A 96 0.87 10.79 11.66
C VAL A 96 -0.17 11.68 12.30
N GLY A 97 -1.35 11.14 12.62
CA GLY A 97 -2.40 11.86 13.32
C GLY A 97 -3.03 12.99 12.50
N CYS A 98 -3.20 12.80 11.19
CA CYS A 98 -3.90 13.75 10.32
C CYS A 98 -5.24 14.13 10.93
N VAL A 99 -5.55 15.43 10.99
CA VAL A 99 -6.72 15.95 11.74
C VAL A 99 -8.07 15.44 11.21
N PHE A 100 -8.12 15.06 9.95
CA PHE A 100 -9.30 14.55 9.26
C PHE A 100 -9.37 13.01 9.18
N CYS A 101 -8.36 12.29 9.72
CA CYS A 101 -8.24 10.83 9.56
C CYS A 101 -8.56 10.10 10.88
N MET A 102 -9.55 9.21 10.84
CA MET A 102 -9.94 8.42 12.02
C MET A 102 -8.83 7.44 12.48
N THR A 103 -8.07 6.86 11.55
CA THR A 103 -6.98 5.93 11.86
C THR A 103 -5.91 6.55 12.77
N GLY A 104 -5.65 7.85 12.61
CA GLY A 104 -4.64 8.57 13.42
C GLY A 104 -5.06 8.87 14.85
N LYS A 105 -6.35 8.80 15.19
CA LYS A 105 -6.86 9.14 16.52
C LYS A 105 -6.40 8.21 17.63
N SER A 106 -6.28 6.92 17.32
CA SER A 106 -5.81 5.89 18.28
C SER A 106 -4.28 5.74 18.31
N GLY A 107 -3.56 6.52 17.48
CA GLY A 107 -2.12 6.38 17.35
C GLY A 107 -1.70 5.08 16.62
N LEU A 108 -0.41 4.78 16.65
CA LEU A 108 0.16 3.56 16.08
C LEU A 108 0.16 2.46 17.13
N ILE A 109 -0.44 1.31 16.81
CA ILE A 109 -0.39 0.11 17.64
C ILE A 109 0.81 -0.75 17.21
N ARG A 110 0.88 -1.15 15.91
CA ARG A 110 2.01 -1.87 15.34
C ARG A 110 2.12 -1.75 13.82
N GLN A 111 3.26 -2.13 13.32
CA GLN A 111 3.49 -2.32 11.89
C GLN A 111 2.79 -3.61 11.42
N LEU A 112 2.30 -3.62 10.17
CA LEU A 112 1.94 -4.88 9.50
C LEU A 112 3.19 -5.53 8.91
N THR A 113 3.20 -6.86 8.90
CA THR A 113 4.20 -7.63 8.18
C THR A 113 3.97 -7.54 6.66
N ASP A 114 4.96 -7.89 5.88
CA ASP A 114 4.85 -7.97 4.42
C ASP A 114 3.77 -8.98 3.98
N LEU A 115 3.63 -10.10 4.69
CA LEU A 115 2.57 -11.08 4.41
C LEU A 115 1.17 -10.56 4.77
N GLU A 116 1.02 -9.78 5.83
CA GLU A 116 -0.26 -9.15 6.15
C GLU A 116 -0.65 -8.08 5.12
N VAL A 117 0.31 -7.30 4.60
CA VAL A 117 0.04 -6.35 3.52
C VAL A 117 -0.31 -7.09 2.22
N ALA A 118 0.47 -8.07 1.81
CA ALA A 118 0.23 -8.88 0.62
C ALA A 118 -1.04 -9.74 0.74
N GLY A 119 -1.35 -10.21 1.95
CA GLY A 119 -2.54 -11.00 2.27
C GLY A 119 -3.85 -10.27 2.03
N GLN A 120 -3.89 -8.95 2.24
CA GLN A 120 -5.06 -8.13 1.91
C GLN A 120 -5.32 -8.16 0.40
N VAL A 121 -4.28 -8.04 -0.43
CA VAL A 121 -4.39 -8.14 -1.88
C VAL A 121 -4.87 -9.53 -2.30
N GLN A 122 -4.28 -10.57 -1.72
CA GLN A 122 -4.68 -11.96 -1.97
C GLN A 122 -6.15 -12.20 -1.58
N TYR A 123 -6.56 -11.69 -0.41
CA TYR A 123 -7.95 -11.79 0.04
C TYR A 123 -8.90 -11.11 -0.95
N ALA A 124 -8.57 -9.90 -1.40
CA ALA A 124 -9.37 -9.18 -2.39
C ALA A 124 -9.46 -9.93 -3.73
N MET A 125 -8.34 -10.45 -4.23
CA MET A 125 -8.28 -11.21 -5.50
C MET A 125 -9.10 -12.51 -5.47
N ARG A 126 -9.33 -13.08 -4.30
CA ARG A 126 -10.20 -14.26 -4.15
C ARG A 126 -11.68 -13.90 -4.18
N ASN A 127 -12.03 -12.66 -3.91
CA ASN A 127 -13.41 -12.19 -3.80
C ASN A 127 -13.86 -11.36 -5.01
N ALA A 128 -12.91 -10.75 -5.75
CA ALA A 128 -13.21 -9.92 -6.92
C ALA A 128 -12.00 -9.82 -7.84
N PRO A 129 -12.17 -9.39 -9.10
CA PRO A 129 -11.07 -9.00 -9.97
C PRO A 129 -10.31 -7.81 -9.38
N VAL A 130 -8.97 -7.92 -9.29
CA VAL A 130 -8.08 -6.84 -8.82
C VAL A 130 -6.99 -6.61 -9.85
N LYS A 131 -6.89 -5.37 -10.34
CA LYS A 131 -5.86 -4.93 -11.29
C LYS A 131 -4.97 -3.83 -10.73
N LYS A 132 -5.41 -3.15 -9.67
CA LYS A 132 -4.68 -2.03 -9.06
C LYS A 132 -4.64 -2.18 -7.54
N VAL A 133 -3.51 -1.88 -6.93
CA VAL A 133 -3.31 -1.87 -5.48
C VAL A 133 -2.91 -0.48 -5.04
N VAL A 134 -3.59 0.08 -4.04
CA VAL A 134 -3.21 1.35 -3.44
C VAL A 134 -2.95 1.17 -1.94
N LEU A 135 -1.77 1.56 -1.47
CA LEU A 135 -1.41 1.52 -0.07
C LEU A 135 -1.87 2.84 0.58
N MET A 136 -3.21 3.00 0.70
CA MET A 136 -3.90 4.20 1.18
C MET A 136 -4.88 3.90 2.31
N GLY A 137 -4.86 2.69 2.87
CA GLY A 137 -5.65 2.27 4.01
C GLY A 137 -5.07 2.81 5.33
N MET A 138 -5.12 2.00 6.37
CA MET A 138 -4.58 2.38 7.67
C MET A 138 -3.05 2.39 7.65
N GLY A 139 -2.46 3.49 8.17
CA GLY A 139 -1.01 3.61 8.35
C GLY A 139 -0.31 4.54 7.35
N GLU A 140 0.95 4.84 7.67
CA GLU A 140 1.87 5.60 6.82
C GLU A 140 3.00 4.67 6.34
N PRO A 141 3.10 4.42 5.02
CA PRO A 141 4.11 3.52 4.45
C PRO A 141 5.56 3.87 4.82
N SER A 142 5.88 5.16 4.97
CA SER A 142 7.24 5.59 5.35
C SER A 142 7.66 5.13 6.75
N HIS A 143 6.70 4.81 7.61
CA HIS A 143 6.96 4.26 8.94
C HIS A 143 7.12 2.74 8.96
N ASN A 144 6.84 2.07 7.84
CA ASN A 144 6.93 0.60 7.69
C ASN A 144 7.69 0.20 6.41
N LEU A 145 8.77 0.88 6.09
CA LEU A 145 9.48 0.76 4.81
C LEU A 145 9.83 -0.68 4.45
N ARG A 146 10.41 -1.43 5.40
CA ARG A 146 10.86 -2.80 5.14
C ARG A 146 9.72 -3.70 4.68
N SER A 147 8.62 -3.74 5.44
CA SER A 147 7.48 -4.60 5.09
C SER A 147 6.75 -4.10 3.84
N VAL A 148 6.63 -2.78 3.66
CA VAL A 148 5.98 -2.19 2.49
C VAL A 148 6.74 -2.54 1.22
N PHE A 149 8.06 -2.35 1.17
CA PHE A 149 8.83 -2.67 -0.03
C PHE A 149 8.87 -4.18 -0.31
N SER A 150 9.01 -5.02 0.74
CA SER A 150 8.91 -6.47 0.61
C SER A 150 7.54 -6.91 0.06
N ALA A 151 6.44 -6.33 0.57
CA ALA A 151 5.09 -6.62 0.10
C ALA A 151 4.87 -6.16 -1.35
N VAL A 152 5.32 -4.96 -1.72
CA VAL A 152 5.22 -4.44 -3.09
C VAL A 152 5.97 -5.35 -4.06
N GLU A 153 7.19 -5.75 -3.71
CA GLU A 153 7.98 -6.68 -4.52
C GLU A 153 7.29 -8.03 -4.69
N HIS A 154 6.73 -8.55 -3.59
CA HIS A 154 5.99 -9.80 -3.58
C HIS A 154 4.71 -9.72 -4.45
N ILE A 155 3.94 -8.65 -4.33
CA ILE A 155 2.73 -8.40 -5.15
C ILE A 155 3.11 -8.35 -6.62
N VAL A 156 4.06 -7.50 -7.00
CA VAL A 156 4.49 -7.33 -8.40
C VAL A 156 5.00 -8.65 -9.01
N ARG A 157 5.74 -9.44 -8.24
CA ARG A 157 6.34 -10.67 -8.72
C ARG A 157 5.35 -11.81 -8.91
N TYR A 158 4.34 -11.91 -8.05
CA TYR A 158 3.53 -13.13 -7.97
C TYR A 158 2.04 -12.95 -8.25
N SER A 159 1.47 -11.75 -8.07
CA SER A 159 0.03 -11.55 -8.28
C SER A 159 -0.38 -11.38 -9.75
N GLY A 160 0.56 -11.01 -10.61
CA GLY A 160 0.28 -10.60 -11.99
C GLY A 160 -0.03 -9.10 -12.14
N ILE A 161 -0.01 -8.34 -11.05
CA ILE A 161 -0.20 -6.87 -11.05
C ILE A 161 1.15 -6.21 -11.30
N GLY A 162 1.23 -5.36 -12.33
CA GLY A 162 2.46 -4.64 -12.67
C GLY A 162 2.80 -3.55 -11.64
N TYR A 163 4.07 -3.19 -11.53
CA TYR A 163 4.53 -2.18 -10.55
C TYR A 163 3.88 -0.80 -10.74
N LYS A 164 3.47 -0.44 -11.94
CA LYS A 164 2.75 0.81 -12.24
C LYS A 164 1.32 0.84 -11.67
N GLU A 165 0.76 -0.34 -11.45
CA GLU A 165 -0.56 -0.50 -10.86
C GLU A 165 -0.52 -0.64 -9.34
N VAL A 166 0.67 -0.61 -8.74
CA VAL A 166 0.86 -0.53 -7.29
C VAL A 166 1.21 0.91 -6.92
N VAL A 167 0.35 1.55 -6.13
CA VAL A 167 0.51 2.94 -5.70
C VAL A 167 0.89 2.99 -4.23
N ILE A 168 2.06 3.53 -3.91
CA ILE A 168 2.41 3.88 -2.53
C ILE A 168 1.92 5.30 -2.26
N SER A 169 1.11 5.48 -1.20
CA SER A 169 0.67 6.79 -0.74
C SER A 169 1.39 7.17 0.55
N THR A 170 1.89 8.39 0.65
CA THR A 170 2.67 8.86 1.80
C THR A 170 2.42 10.35 2.08
N VAL A 171 2.56 10.74 3.33
CA VAL A 171 2.62 12.17 3.69
C VAL A 171 3.95 12.83 3.31
N GLY A 172 4.93 12.05 2.83
CA GLY A 172 6.27 12.52 2.48
C GLY A 172 7.27 12.34 3.64
N ASP A 173 8.34 11.59 3.37
CA ASP A 173 9.44 11.34 4.30
C ASP A 173 10.72 11.09 3.50
N LYS A 174 11.83 11.72 3.90
CA LYS A 174 13.13 11.58 3.21
C LYS A 174 13.62 10.14 3.11
N ARG A 175 13.31 9.31 4.12
CA ARG A 175 13.67 7.88 4.13
C ARG A 175 12.93 7.10 3.05
N LEU A 176 11.62 7.32 2.91
CA LEU A 176 10.84 6.71 1.84
C LEU A 176 11.31 7.20 0.47
N PHE A 177 11.55 8.49 0.34
CA PHE A 177 12.02 9.09 -0.90
C PHE A 177 13.35 8.49 -1.35
N LYS A 178 14.30 8.34 -0.42
CA LYS A 178 15.56 7.66 -0.69
C LYS A 178 15.34 6.20 -1.12
N ALA A 179 14.52 5.44 -0.37
CA ALA A 179 14.24 4.05 -0.67
C ALA A 179 13.57 3.86 -2.04
N LEU A 180 12.66 4.76 -2.43
CA LEU A 180 12.03 4.75 -3.77
C LEU A 180 13.04 4.99 -4.89
N MET A 181 13.98 5.92 -4.70
CA MET A 181 15.02 6.18 -5.69
C MET A 181 16.00 5.00 -5.85
N GLU A 182 16.33 4.33 -4.77
CA GLU A 182 17.26 3.19 -4.75
C GLU A 182 16.62 1.86 -5.17
N SER A 183 15.30 1.71 -5.02
CA SER A 183 14.57 0.48 -5.35
C SER A 183 14.66 0.12 -6.84
N GLN A 184 14.77 -1.16 -7.14
CA GLN A 184 14.68 -1.68 -8.51
C GLN A 184 13.25 -1.61 -9.04
N ILE A 185 12.24 -1.73 -8.17
CA ILE A 185 10.84 -1.59 -8.51
C ILE A 185 10.42 -0.13 -8.29
N LYS A 186 9.83 0.47 -9.31
CA LYS A 186 9.33 1.85 -9.28
C LYS A 186 7.80 1.86 -9.24
N PRO A 187 7.17 1.65 -8.06
CA PRO A 187 5.71 1.75 -7.95
C PRO A 187 5.23 3.17 -8.26
N ALA A 188 3.95 3.31 -8.60
CA ALA A 188 3.34 4.62 -8.69
C ALA A 188 3.36 5.31 -7.31
N LEU A 189 3.47 6.63 -7.32
CA LEU A 189 3.56 7.41 -6.07
C LEU A 189 2.40 8.39 -5.98
N ALA A 190 1.73 8.35 -4.83
CA ALA A 190 0.79 9.36 -4.40
C ALA A 190 1.33 10.06 -3.16
N ILE A 191 1.23 11.38 -3.10
CA ILE A 191 1.71 12.17 -1.98
C ILE A 191 0.53 12.94 -1.38
N SER A 192 0.26 12.72 -0.11
CA SER A 192 -0.73 13.44 0.68
C SER A 192 -0.25 14.87 0.92
N LEU A 193 -0.64 15.79 0.03
CA LEU A 193 -0.22 17.17 0.05
C LEU A 193 -1.12 18.01 0.97
N HIS A 194 -2.42 18.06 0.68
CA HIS A 194 -3.51 18.68 1.41
C HIS A 194 -3.42 20.19 1.64
N SER A 195 -2.28 20.83 1.37
CA SER A 195 -2.08 22.26 1.32
C SER A 195 -0.82 22.61 0.53
N ALA A 196 -0.83 23.74 -0.16
CA ALA A 196 0.34 24.32 -0.82
C ALA A 196 1.18 25.21 0.13
N MET A 197 0.71 25.42 1.36
CA MET A 197 1.36 26.23 2.38
C MET A 197 1.91 25.38 3.51
N ASP A 198 3.21 25.50 3.80
CA ASP A 198 3.90 24.69 4.80
C ASP A 198 3.27 24.72 6.18
N GLU A 199 2.84 25.88 6.61
CA GLU A 199 2.25 26.09 7.95
C GLU A 199 0.89 25.41 8.07
N LYS A 200 0.03 25.59 7.07
CA LYS A 200 -1.29 24.97 7.00
C LYS A 200 -1.15 23.45 6.85
N ARG A 201 -0.24 22.98 5.99
CA ARG A 201 0.05 21.55 5.84
C ARG A 201 0.49 20.92 7.17
N ARG A 202 1.35 21.58 7.94
CA ARG A 202 1.77 21.10 9.28
C ARG A 202 0.59 21.02 10.26
N SER A 203 -0.34 21.95 10.20
CA SER A 203 -1.54 21.88 11.04
C SER A 203 -2.45 20.71 10.70
N LEU A 204 -2.56 20.36 9.40
CA LEU A 204 -3.34 19.22 8.92
C LEU A 204 -2.66 17.86 9.16
N LEU A 205 -1.33 17.82 9.10
CA LEU A 205 -0.50 16.62 9.22
C LEU A 205 0.53 16.79 10.37
N PRO A 206 0.11 16.85 11.63
CA PRO A 206 0.91 17.36 12.74
C PRO A 206 2.19 16.54 13.05
N ARG A 207 2.24 15.30 12.65
CA ARG A 207 3.41 14.40 12.85
C ARG A 207 3.98 13.85 11.55
N ALA A 208 3.72 14.53 10.42
CA ALA A 208 4.46 14.27 9.19
C ALA A 208 5.92 14.73 9.34
N ALA A 209 6.81 14.19 8.51
CA ALA A 209 8.19 14.64 8.48
C ALA A 209 8.29 16.13 8.12
N GLU A 210 9.28 16.82 8.66
CA GLU A 210 9.55 18.23 8.38
C GLU A 210 10.13 18.43 6.98
N LEU A 211 9.23 18.39 5.99
CA LEU A 211 9.51 18.71 4.59
C LEU A 211 8.62 19.88 4.17
N THR A 212 9.21 20.83 3.48
CA THR A 212 8.46 21.90 2.82
C THR A 212 7.67 21.34 1.65
N VAL A 213 6.59 22.00 1.28
CA VAL A 213 5.82 21.68 0.08
C VAL A 213 6.71 21.69 -1.16
N LYS A 214 7.61 22.68 -1.25
CA LYS A 214 8.59 22.78 -2.34
C LYS A 214 9.49 21.55 -2.44
N GLU A 215 10.09 21.10 -1.32
CA GLU A 215 10.92 19.88 -1.30
C GLU A 215 10.14 18.62 -1.72
N ILE A 216 8.87 18.52 -1.32
CA ILE A 216 7.98 17.41 -1.69
C ILE A 216 7.71 17.42 -3.21
N LEU A 217 7.40 18.58 -3.78
CA LEU A 217 7.13 18.73 -5.21
C LEU A 217 8.39 18.51 -6.07
N GLU A 218 9.55 19.01 -5.63
CA GLU A 218 10.84 18.77 -6.29
C GLU A 218 11.20 17.28 -6.30
N PHE A 219 10.98 16.57 -5.18
CA PHE A 219 11.17 15.14 -5.14
C PHE A 219 10.19 14.42 -6.08
N GLY A 220 8.91 14.78 -6.04
CA GLY A 220 7.90 14.21 -6.92
C GLY A 220 8.29 14.35 -8.40
N ALA A 221 8.73 15.52 -8.83
CA ALA A 221 9.19 15.74 -10.19
C ALA A 221 10.36 14.81 -10.57
N LYS A 222 11.38 14.70 -9.71
CA LYS A 222 12.52 13.77 -9.91
C LYS A 222 12.06 12.31 -9.99
N TYR A 223 11.13 11.90 -9.13
CA TYR A 223 10.65 10.53 -9.13
C TYR A 223 9.79 10.22 -10.37
N ALA A 224 9.00 11.19 -10.87
CA ALA A 224 8.25 11.06 -12.13
C ALA A 224 9.16 10.78 -13.32
N GLU A 225 10.35 11.42 -13.37
CA GLU A 225 11.34 11.18 -14.43
C GLU A 225 11.88 9.74 -14.40
N VAL A 226 12.11 9.18 -13.21
CA VAL A 226 12.61 7.81 -13.02
C VAL A 226 11.51 6.79 -13.24
N GLY A 227 10.32 7.02 -12.69
CA GLY A 227 9.17 6.11 -12.75
C GLY A 227 8.48 6.10 -14.12
N LYS A 228 8.65 7.18 -14.93
CA LYS A 228 8.02 7.37 -16.24
C LYS A 228 6.49 7.44 -16.20
N TYR A 229 5.92 7.95 -15.10
CA TYR A 229 4.50 8.26 -14.95
C TYR A 229 4.30 9.40 -13.95
N PRO A 230 3.16 10.12 -14.02
CA PRO A 230 2.95 11.31 -13.20
C PRO A 230 2.80 10.98 -11.71
N ILE A 231 3.23 11.90 -10.86
CA ILE A 231 2.95 11.86 -9.43
C ILE A 231 1.51 12.26 -9.18
N GLN A 232 0.86 11.57 -8.25
CA GLN A 232 -0.47 11.88 -7.79
C GLN A 232 -0.38 12.65 -6.46
N TYR A 233 -0.77 13.92 -6.45
CA TYR A 233 -0.92 14.69 -5.21
C TYR A 233 -2.35 14.57 -4.72
N GLN A 234 -2.52 14.09 -3.49
CA GLN A 234 -3.82 13.90 -2.86
C GLN A 234 -4.18 15.16 -2.06
N TRP A 235 -5.39 15.64 -2.23
CA TRP A 235 -5.89 16.83 -1.55
C TRP A 235 -7.29 16.58 -1.00
N THR A 236 -7.39 16.34 0.31
CA THR A 236 -8.68 16.32 1.00
C THR A 236 -9.16 17.75 1.14
N LEU A 237 -10.23 18.10 0.46
CA LEU A 237 -10.79 19.44 0.48
C LEU A 237 -11.59 19.64 1.76
N ILE A 238 -11.18 20.61 2.58
CA ILE A 238 -11.79 20.91 3.88
C ILE A 238 -12.29 22.34 3.84
N ASN A 239 -13.62 22.50 3.92
CA ASN A 239 -14.29 23.79 3.83
C ASN A 239 -13.76 24.80 4.86
N GLY A 240 -13.40 25.99 4.38
CA GLY A 240 -12.86 27.07 5.19
C GLY A 240 -11.43 26.85 5.72
N VAL A 241 -10.74 25.77 5.26
CA VAL A 241 -9.38 25.45 5.71
C VAL A 241 -8.38 25.51 4.54
N ASN A 242 -8.56 24.67 3.52
CA ASN A 242 -7.64 24.54 2.40
C ASN A 242 -8.32 24.60 1.03
N ASP A 243 -9.46 25.29 0.96
CA ASP A 243 -10.31 25.49 -0.23
C ASP A 243 -10.25 26.93 -0.78
N GLY A 244 -9.37 27.77 -0.23
CA GLY A 244 -9.21 29.16 -0.64
C GLY A 244 -8.43 29.35 -1.94
N VAL A 245 -8.63 30.50 -2.59
CA VAL A 245 -7.91 30.89 -3.82
C VAL A 245 -6.40 30.99 -3.58
N ASP A 246 -6.00 31.42 -2.39
CA ASP A 246 -4.61 31.48 -1.94
C ASP A 246 -3.85 30.14 -2.06
N GLU A 247 -4.53 29.03 -1.75
CA GLU A 247 -4.00 27.67 -1.92
C GLU A 247 -3.78 27.32 -3.40
N ILE A 248 -4.72 27.72 -4.25
CA ILE A 248 -4.64 27.46 -5.70
C ILE A 248 -3.50 28.27 -6.31
N GLU A 249 -3.36 29.55 -5.96
CA GLU A 249 -2.28 30.41 -6.43
C GLU A 249 -0.91 29.92 -5.97
N ALA A 250 -0.79 29.55 -4.69
CA ALA A 250 0.43 28.96 -4.15
C ALA A 250 0.80 27.65 -4.86
N LEU A 251 -0.16 26.76 -5.07
CA LEU A 251 0.06 25.50 -5.76
C LEU A 251 0.45 25.73 -7.22
N ALA A 252 -0.23 26.64 -7.93
CA ALA A 252 0.04 26.94 -9.33
C ALA A 252 1.48 27.44 -9.57
N SER A 253 2.02 28.21 -8.62
CA SER A 253 3.40 28.70 -8.68
C SER A 253 4.47 27.61 -8.58
N LEU A 254 4.13 26.46 -8.01
CA LEU A 254 5.03 25.34 -7.74
C LEU A 254 4.78 24.13 -8.64
N TRP A 255 3.68 24.15 -9.44
CA TRP A 255 3.19 22.97 -10.14
C TRP A 255 4.07 22.48 -11.27
N SER A 256 4.29 21.18 -11.32
CA SER A 256 5.02 20.48 -12.39
C SER A 256 4.05 19.90 -13.42
N ARG A 257 4.48 19.84 -14.69
CA ARG A 257 3.70 19.22 -15.78
C ARG A 257 3.50 17.71 -15.62
N GLN A 258 4.33 17.05 -14.83
CA GLN A 258 4.28 15.60 -14.56
C GLN A 258 3.56 15.30 -13.24
N ALA A 259 2.46 15.98 -12.97
CA ALA A 259 1.70 15.87 -11.75
C ALA A 259 0.19 15.79 -12.02
N ILE A 260 -0.52 15.06 -11.18
CA ILE A 260 -1.98 14.97 -11.16
C ILE A 260 -2.44 15.38 -9.76
N LEU A 261 -3.39 16.31 -9.68
CA LEU A 261 -4.05 16.64 -8.43
C LEU A 261 -5.33 15.80 -8.30
N ASN A 262 -5.41 14.98 -7.28
CA ASN A 262 -6.61 14.23 -6.92
C ASN A 262 -7.29 14.93 -5.75
N MET A 263 -8.43 15.54 -6.01
CA MET A 263 -9.28 16.16 -4.99
C MET A 263 -10.24 15.10 -4.43
N ILE A 264 -10.33 15.02 -3.10
CA ILE A 264 -11.10 14.03 -2.34
C ILE A 264 -12.06 14.75 -1.39
#